data_2feb924814203e262a74e378182ac28a
#
_entry.id   2feb924814203e262a74e378182ac28a
#
_cell.length_a   1.000
_cell.length_b   1.000
_cell.length_c   1.000
_cell.angle_alpha   90.00
_cell.angle_beta   90.00
_cell.angle_gamma   90.00
#
_symmetry.space_group_name_H-M   'P 1'
#
loop_
_entity.id
_entity.type
_entity.pdbx_description
1 polymer ?
#
loop_
_entity_poly.entity_id
_entity_poly.type
_entity_poly.pdbx_seq_one_letter_code
_entity_poly.pdbx_strand_id
1 'polypeptide(L)'
;MWGIVKQVMKGSTMRMIGLSFIICHLSFSVCACSEENNEVDEYANWQERNDAQTDQWAAGASSGMYRKILTYAKSESASGLTNSDYIYVEEVEKGSGTESPIYTDNVRVAYRGRYIPTTSYPEGYVFDQTFVGNFDRKTAGMTDVTPDGLVEGFCTALMHMHKGDRWIVHIPYKLGYGTSTSSGIRAYSDLTFDIAVLEIWPQGEEMEQFKSR
;
A
#
# COMPACT_ATOMS: atom_id res chain seq x y z
N MET A 1 57.52 -21.04 15.65
CA MET A 1 58.11 -21.46 16.94
C MET A 1 57.07 -22.30 17.64
N TRP A 2 57.29 -23.56 17.57
CA TRP A 2 57.50 -24.58 18.59
C TRP A 2 56.28 -24.78 19.48
N GLY A 3 55.78 -26.00 19.71
CA GLY A 3 56.30 -27.35 19.43
C GLY A 3 55.29 -28.40 19.87
N ILE A 4 55.41 -29.50 19.22
CA ILE A 4 54.75 -30.81 19.35
C ILE A 4 55.13 -31.47 20.68
N VAL A 5 54.20 -32.15 21.34
CA VAL A 5 54.56 -33.35 22.13
C VAL A 5 53.46 -34.43 21.95
N LYS A 6 53.85 -35.49 21.26
CA LYS A 6 53.25 -36.82 21.30
C LYS A 6 53.62 -37.50 22.62
N GLN A 7 52.72 -38.26 23.20
CA GLN A 7 53.18 -39.45 23.95
C GLN A 7 52.19 -40.61 23.78
N VAL A 8 52.87 -41.75 23.57
CA VAL A 8 52.36 -43.03 23.11
C VAL A 8 52.26 -44.02 24.26
N MET A 9 51.23 -44.81 24.19
CA MET A 9 51.07 -46.22 24.67
C MET A 9 51.50 -46.66 26.07
N LYS A 10 50.56 -47.34 26.73
CA LYS A 10 50.82 -48.81 27.05
C LYS A 10 49.51 -49.48 27.43
N GLY A 11 49.26 -50.64 26.80
CA GLY A 11 48.13 -51.47 27.04
C GLY A 11 48.29 -52.32 28.33
N SER A 12 47.21 -52.82 28.88
CA SER A 12 47.16 -53.99 29.69
C SER A 12 45.79 -54.66 29.56
N THR A 13 45.83 -55.88 29.12
CA THR A 13 44.77 -56.90 29.06
C THR A 13 44.36 -57.36 30.44
N MET A 14 43.08 -57.40 30.77
CA MET A 14 42.57 -58.46 31.72
C MET A 14 41.03 -58.58 31.65
N ARG A 15 40.64 -59.78 31.22
CA ARG A 15 39.55 -60.66 31.59
C ARG A 15 38.11 -60.19 31.75
N MET A 16 37.30 -60.92 30.97
CA MET A 16 35.85 -61.09 30.98
C MET A 16 35.26 -61.34 32.36
N ILE A 17 34.21 -60.68 32.72
CA ILE A 17 33.10 -61.23 33.50
C ILE A 17 31.84 -60.69 32.86
N GLY A 18 30.98 -61.61 32.37
CA GLY A 18 29.71 -61.24 31.74
C GLY A 18 28.71 -60.72 32.76
N LEU A 19 28.09 -59.65 32.41
CA LEU A 19 26.82 -59.23 33.01
C LEU A 19 25.90 -58.72 31.91
N SER A 20 24.87 -59.54 31.68
CA SER A 20 23.78 -59.24 30.71
C SER A 20 23.04 -58.02 31.21
N PHE A 21 23.27 -56.88 30.56
CA PHE A 21 22.38 -55.71 30.71
C PHE A 21 21.41 -55.68 29.55
N ILE A 22 20.15 -55.95 29.92
CA ILE A 22 18.99 -55.69 29.05
C ILE A 22 18.94 -54.18 28.84
N ILE A 23 19.38 -53.73 27.67
CA ILE A 23 19.19 -52.33 27.23
C ILE A 23 17.76 -52.21 26.76
N CYS A 24 16.91 -51.67 27.64
CA CYS A 24 15.60 -51.20 27.26
C CYS A 24 15.77 -49.99 26.34
N HIS A 25 15.61 -50.21 25.03
CA HIS A 25 15.55 -49.11 24.06
C HIS A 25 14.25 -48.31 24.30
N LEU A 26 14.32 -47.25 25.10
CA LEU A 26 13.31 -46.21 25.09
C LEU A 26 13.45 -45.47 23.73
N SER A 27 12.61 -45.86 22.79
CA SER A 27 12.41 -45.09 21.57
C SER A 27 11.75 -43.75 21.96
N PHE A 28 12.56 -42.72 22.13
CA PHE A 28 12.04 -41.34 22.17
C PHE A 28 11.57 -41.01 20.75
N SER A 29 10.29 -41.23 20.51
CA SER A 29 9.63 -40.62 19.36
C SER A 29 9.62 -39.13 19.61
N VAL A 30 10.59 -38.44 19.05
CA VAL A 30 10.52 -36.97 18.90
C VAL A 30 9.42 -36.73 17.89
N CYS A 31 8.20 -36.44 18.38
CA CYS A 31 7.17 -35.86 17.58
C CYS A 31 7.66 -34.44 17.22
N ALA A 32 8.33 -34.29 16.08
CA ALA A 32 8.57 -33.00 15.48
C ALA A 32 7.19 -32.48 15.09
N CYS A 33 6.57 -31.71 15.99
CA CYS A 33 5.55 -30.79 15.56
C CYS A 33 6.27 -29.82 14.58
N SER A 34 6.11 -30.03 13.29
CA SER A 34 6.26 -28.96 12.34
C SER A 34 5.18 -27.96 12.72
N GLU A 35 5.55 -26.87 13.38
CA GLU A 35 4.72 -25.68 13.36
C GLU A 35 4.55 -25.33 11.88
N GLU A 36 3.40 -25.69 11.32
CA GLU A 36 2.96 -25.09 10.08
C GLU A 36 2.87 -23.60 10.39
N ASN A 37 3.86 -22.86 9.90
CA ASN A 37 3.82 -21.41 9.85
C ASN A 37 2.65 -21.07 8.92
N ASN A 38 1.46 -20.93 9.50
CA ASN A 38 0.29 -20.39 8.83
C ASN A 38 0.49 -18.87 8.67
N GLU A 39 1.62 -18.45 8.08
CA GLU A 39 1.75 -17.08 7.60
C GLU A 39 0.77 -16.90 6.46
N VAL A 40 -0.24 -16.09 6.72
CA VAL A 40 -1.19 -15.67 5.69
C VAL A 40 -0.43 -14.85 4.66
N ASP A 41 -0.34 -15.36 3.42
CA ASP A 41 0.17 -14.53 2.33
C ASP A 41 -0.86 -13.44 1.99
N GLU A 42 -0.66 -12.28 2.59
CA GLU A 42 -1.53 -11.09 2.43
C GLU A 42 -1.71 -10.67 0.97
N TYR A 43 -0.78 -11.07 0.11
CA TYR A 43 -0.71 -10.64 -1.29
C TYR A 43 -0.90 -11.80 -2.28
N ALA A 44 -1.38 -12.96 -1.81
CA ALA A 44 -1.74 -14.06 -2.70
C ALA A 44 -2.75 -13.59 -3.75
N ASN A 45 -2.55 -13.97 -5.03
CA ASN A 45 -3.38 -13.59 -6.17
C ASN A 45 -3.60 -12.07 -6.28
N TRP A 46 -2.56 -11.29 -5.98
CA TRP A 46 -2.67 -9.85 -5.80
C TRP A 46 -3.24 -9.13 -7.03
N GLN A 47 -2.74 -9.44 -8.23
CA GLN A 47 -3.26 -8.85 -9.46
C GLN A 47 -4.74 -9.17 -9.66
N GLU A 48 -5.14 -10.43 -9.56
CA GLU A 48 -6.54 -10.86 -9.76
C GLU A 48 -7.48 -10.17 -8.77
N ARG A 49 -7.04 -10.00 -7.51
CA ARG A 49 -7.81 -9.30 -6.49
C ARG A 49 -7.98 -7.82 -6.78
N ASN A 50 -6.96 -7.16 -7.30
CA ASN A 50 -7.02 -5.75 -7.68
C ASN A 50 -7.85 -5.55 -8.97
N ASP A 51 -7.71 -6.42 -9.97
CA ASP A 51 -8.58 -6.39 -11.16
C ASP A 51 -10.07 -6.56 -10.76
N ALA A 52 -10.38 -7.50 -9.87
CA ALA A 52 -11.73 -7.69 -9.34
C ALA A 52 -12.22 -6.48 -8.51
N GLN A 53 -11.34 -5.81 -7.77
CA GLN A 53 -11.67 -4.62 -7.01
C GLN A 53 -12.02 -3.44 -7.92
N THR A 54 -11.27 -3.23 -8.99
CA THR A 54 -11.60 -2.23 -10.02
C THR A 54 -12.99 -2.48 -10.62
N ASP A 55 -13.35 -3.73 -10.92
CA ASP A 55 -14.67 -4.08 -11.43
C ASP A 55 -15.77 -3.85 -10.38
N GLN A 56 -15.51 -4.08 -9.10
CA GLN A 56 -16.44 -3.75 -8.00
C GLN A 56 -16.68 -2.24 -7.91
N TRP A 57 -15.65 -1.40 -8.03
CA TRP A 57 -15.81 0.06 -8.04
C TRP A 57 -16.63 0.52 -9.24
N ALA A 58 -16.41 -0.08 -10.42
CA ALA A 58 -17.20 0.22 -11.61
C ALA A 58 -18.68 -0.17 -11.44
N ALA A 59 -18.95 -1.31 -10.81
CA ALA A 59 -20.32 -1.71 -10.47
C ALA A 59 -20.95 -0.75 -9.45
N GLY A 60 -20.20 -0.33 -8.44
CA GLY A 60 -20.59 0.68 -7.46
C GLY A 60 -20.92 2.02 -8.13
N ALA A 61 -20.14 2.45 -9.11
CA ALA A 61 -20.43 3.67 -9.88
C ALA A 61 -21.74 3.53 -10.68
N SER A 62 -21.99 2.37 -11.27
CA SER A 62 -23.22 2.09 -12.01
C SER A 62 -24.47 2.10 -11.11
N SER A 63 -24.32 1.77 -9.83
CA SER A 63 -25.38 1.83 -8.82
C SER A 63 -25.52 3.20 -8.14
N GLY A 64 -24.66 4.17 -8.47
CA GLY A 64 -24.65 5.51 -7.88
C GLY A 64 -23.91 5.62 -6.54
N MET A 65 -23.15 4.59 -6.14
CA MET A 65 -22.33 4.62 -4.92
C MET A 65 -21.09 5.49 -5.11
N TYR A 66 -20.48 5.45 -6.30
CA TYR A 66 -19.29 6.22 -6.67
C TYR A 66 -19.58 7.14 -7.85
N ARG A 67 -18.92 8.29 -7.88
CA ARG A 67 -18.78 9.09 -9.09
C ARG A 67 -17.61 8.53 -9.91
N LYS A 68 -17.86 8.21 -11.18
CA LYS A 68 -16.84 7.73 -12.12
C LYS A 68 -16.29 8.90 -12.90
N ILE A 69 -14.97 9.08 -12.92
CA ILE A 69 -14.28 10.17 -13.63
C ILE A 69 -13.23 9.55 -14.56
N LEU A 70 -13.31 9.86 -15.85
CA LEU A 70 -12.31 9.44 -16.84
C LEU A 70 -10.98 10.12 -16.54
N THR A 71 -9.85 9.38 -16.70
CA THR A 71 -8.53 9.98 -16.58
C THR A 71 -8.35 11.17 -17.51
N TYR A 72 -7.68 12.21 -17.03
CA TYR A 72 -7.40 13.42 -17.80
C TYR A 72 -6.63 13.15 -19.11
N ALA A 73 -5.90 12.04 -19.19
CA ALA A 73 -5.10 11.66 -20.36
C ALA A 73 -5.94 11.07 -21.51
N LYS A 74 -7.25 10.81 -21.30
CA LYS A 74 -8.13 10.20 -22.31
C LYS A 74 -9.36 11.07 -22.58
N SER A 75 -9.95 10.86 -23.77
CA SER A 75 -11.22 11.49 -24.15
C SER A 75 -12.37 10.50 -24.01
N GLU A 76 -13.56 10.99 -23.62
CA GLU A 76 -14.80 10.20 -23.62
C GLU A 76 -15.17 9.62 -25.00
N SER A 77 -14.65 10.21 -26.07
CA SER A 77 -14.80 9.71 -27.44
C SER A 77 -13.81 8.60 -27.81
N ALA A 78 -12.86 8.24 -26.92
CA ALA A 78 -11.89 7.21 -27.20
C ALA A 78 -12.56 5.83 -27.29
N SER A 79 -12.15 5.02 -28.27
CA SER A 79 -12.60 3.63 -28.35
C SER A 79 -11.84 2.73 -27.37
N GLY A 80 -12.50 1.68 -26.88
CA GLY A 80 -11.86 0.65 -26.05
C GLY A 80 -11.59 1.07 -24.61
N LEU A 81 -12.30 2.06 -24.08
CA LEU A 81 -12.25 2.41 -22.67
C LEU A 81 -12.67 1.23 -21.80
N THR A 82 -11.92 1.01 -20.72
CA THR A 82 -12.12 -0.05 -19.73
C THR A 82 -12.39 0.53 -18.36
N ASN A 83 -12.77 -0.28 -17.39
CA ASN A 83 -12.96 0.17 -16.01
C ASN A 83 -11.68 0.77 -15.40
N SER A 84 -10.51 0.31 -15.84
CA SER A 84 -9.21 0.82 -15.37
C SER A 84 -8.81 2.19 -15.95
N ASP A 85 -9.62 2.79 -16.81
CA ASP A 85 -9.38 4.13 -17.38
C ASP A 85 -10.05 5.24 -16.56
N TYR A 86 -10.70 4.89 -15.47
CA TYR A 86 -11.44 5.80 -14.61
C TYR A 86 -10.96 5.72 -13.18
N ILE A 87 -11.07 6.83 -12.46
CA ILE A 87 -11.07 6.84 -10.99
C ILE A 87 -12.50 6.79 -10.48
N TYR A 88 -12.67 6.30 -9.25
CA TYR A 88 -13.98 6.16 -8.59
C TYR A 88 -13.95 6.94 -7.29
N VAL A 89 -14.94 7.83 -7.09
CA VAL A 89 -14.85 8.87 -6.07
C VAL A 89 -16.07 8.88 -5.17
N GLU A 90 -15.83 9.00 -3.86
CA GLU A 90 -16.82 9.38 -2.85
C GLU A 90 -16.51 10.82 -2.39
N GLU A 91 -17.46 11.73 -2.53
CA GLU A 91 -17.34 13.08 -2.00
C GLU A 91 -17.70 13.08 -0.49
N VAL A 92 -16.68 13.14 0.37
CA VAL A 92 -16.87 13.14 1.83
C VAL A 92 -17.22 14.52 2.36
N GLU A 93 -16.53 15.55 1.85
CA GLU A 93 -16.80 16.95 2.18
C GLU A 93 -16.75 17.78 0.90
N LYS A 94 -17.74 18.66 0.73
CA LYS A 94 -17.75 19.64 -0.36
C LYS A 94 -17.21 20.98 0.13
N GLY A 95 -16.18 21.46 -0.52
CA GLY A 95 -15.57 22.75 -0.24
C GLY A 95 -16.38 23.92 -0.76
N SER A 96 -15.91 25.13 -0.48
CA SER A 96 -16.49 26.38 -0.97
C SER A 96 -15.75 26.95 -2.20
N GLY A 97 -14.66 26.32 -2.61
CA GLY A 97 -13.94 26.71 -3.83
C GLY A 97 -14.78 26.51 -5.07
N THR A 98 -14.54 27.30 -6.11
CA THR A 98 -15.26 27.23 -7.39
C THR A 98 -14.37 26.84 -8.55
N GLU A 99 -13.05 26.83 -8.33
CA GLU A 99 -12.05 26.53 -9.35
C GLU A 99 -11.26 25.30 -8.94
N SER A 100 -11.02 24.42 -9.91
CA SER A 100 -10.13 23.27 -9.79
C SER A 100 -8.74 23.64 -10.25
N PRO A 101 -7.67 23.06 -9.67
CA PRO A 101 -6.32 23.29 -10.13
C PRO A 101 -6.12 22.76 -11.55
N ILE A 102 -5.30 23.43 -12.33
CA ILE A 102 -4.78 22.90 -13.58
C ILE A 102 -3.50 22.08 -13.32
N TYR A 103 -3.01 21.44 -14.38
CA TYR A 103 -1.90 20.47 -14.33
C TYR A 103 -0.62 21.00 -13.67
N THR A 104 -0.37 22.32 -13.74
CA THR A 104 0.86 22.98 -13.27
C THR A 104 0.70 23.83 -12.00
N ASP A 105 -0.50 23.88 -11.44
CA ASP A 105 -0.76 24.65 -10.22
C ASP A 105 -0.14 24.00 -8.98
N ASN A 106 0.06 24.80 -7.95
CA ASN A 106 0.46 24.30 -6.64
C ASN A 106 -0.78 24.03 -5.78
N VAL A 107 -0.84 22.85 -5.20
CA VAL A 107 -1.99 22.40 -4.39
C VAL A 107 -1.49 21.94 -3.04
N ARG A 108 -2.01 22.53 -1.98
CA ARG A 108 -1.79 22.04 -0.60
C ARG A 108 -2.83 20.99 -0.26
N VAL A 109 -2.36 19.81 0.07
CA VAL A 109 -3.20 18.66 0.39
C VAL A 109 -2.85 18.04 1.72
N ALA A 110 -3.84 17.44 2.35
CA ALA A 110 -3.64 16.38 3.33
C ALA A 110 -4.15 15.08 2.72
N TYR A 111 -3.42 13.98 2.85
CA TYR A 111 -3.83 12.71 2.27
C TYR A 111 -3.39 11.50 3.08
N ARG A 112 -4.06 10.37 2.80
CA ARG A 112 -3.65 9.03 3.25
C ARG A 112 -3.91 8.04 2.13
N GLY A 113 -2.84 7.33 1.69
CA GLY A 113 -2.89 6.30 0.67
C GLY A 113 -2.86 4.90 1.27
N ARG A 114 -3.73 4.01 0.78
CA ARG A 114 -3.87 2.62 1.21
C ARG A 114 -3.96 1.68 0.02
N TYR A 115 -3.52 0.44 0.25
CA TYR A 115 -3.87 -0.68 -0.63
C TYR A 115 -5.32 -1.12 -0.42
N ILE A 116 -5.80 -2.02 -1.27
CA ILE A 116 -7.07 -2.71 -1.03
C ILE A 116 -6.98 -3.54 0.27
N PRO A 117 -8.13 -3.84 0.92
CA PRO A 117 -8.16 -4.64 2.14
C PRO A 117 -7.49 -6.00 2.00
N THR A 118 -6.83 -6.42 3.09
CA THR A 118 -6.27 -7.75 3.26
C THR A 118 -6.67 -8.31 4.63
N THR A 119 -6.32 -9.56 4.92
CA THR A 119 -6.70 -10.21 6.17
C THR A 119 -6.16 -9.47 7.39
N SER A 120 -4.88 -9.10 7.39
CA SER A 120 -4.25 -8.37 8.50
C SER A 120 -4.53 -6.86 8.46
N TYR A 121 -4.97 -6.33 7.33
CA TYR A 121 -5.27 -4.91 7.14
C TYR A 121 -6.69 -4.72 6.56
N PRO A 122 -7.76 -4.85 7.38
CA PRO A 122 -9.15 -4.76 6.90
C PRO A 122 -9.50 -3.41 6.27
N GLU A 123 -8.80 -2.34 6.66
CA GLU A 123 -8.94 -0.99 6.09
C GLU A 123 -7.95 -0.72 4.93
N GLY A 124 -7.13 -1.73 4.57
CA GLY A 124 -5.99 -1.58 3.67
C GLY A 124 -4.73 -1.09 4.38
N TYR A 125 -3.58 -1.64 3.97
CA TYR A 125 -2.27 -1.20 4.48
C TYR A 125 -1.98 0.24 4.06
N VAL A 126 -1.71 1.12 5.03
CA VAL A 126 -1.32 2.50 4.78
C VAL A 126 0.13 2.53 4.31
N PHE A 127 0.37 2.91 3.06
CA PHE A 127 1.71 2.99 2.49
C PHE A 127 2.29 4.40 2.54
N ASP A 128 1.44 5.44 2.57
CA ASP A 128 1.86 6.84 2.65
C ASP A 128 0.75 7.72 3.24
N GLN A 129 1.12 8.73 4.01
CA GLN A 129 0.15 9.65 4.63
C GLN A 129 0.80 10.90 5.16
N THR A 130 0.04 11.99 5.17
CA THR A 130 0.41 13.25 5.85
C THR A 130 -0.20 13.36 7.26
N PHE A 131 -1.27 12.60 7.56
CA PHE A 131 -1.96 12.63 8.85
C PHE A 131 -2.23 11.22 9.40
N VAL A 132 -2.32 11.09 10.72
CA VAL A 132 -2.59 9.83 11.44
C VAL A 132 -3.93 9.95 12.19
N GLY A 133 -4.65 8.84 12.35
CA GLY A 133 -5.96 8.82 13.02
C GLY A 133 -7.08 9.41 12.15
N ASN A 134 -8.05 10.04 12.78
CA ASN A 134 -9.13 10.71 12.07
C ASN A 134 -8.63 12.03 11.47
N PHE A 135 -9.09 12.33 10.26
CA PHE A 135 -8.77 13.59 9.62
C PHE A 135 -9.39 14.76 10.40
N ASP A 136 -8.58 15.76 10.70
CA ASP A 136 -8.99 17.06 11.21
C ASP A 136 -8.24 18.14 10.45
N ARG A 137 -8.95 18.95 9.69
CA ARG A 137 -8.42 20.00 8.81
C ARG A 137 -7.51 21.00 9.53
N LYS A 138 -7.69 21.18 10.86
CA LYS A 138 -6.92 22.14 11.67
C LYS A 138 -5.59 21.57 12.15
N THR A 139 -5.50 20.25 12.28
CA THR A 139 -4.34 19.57 12.91
C THR A 139 -3.65 18.58 12.00
N ALA A 140 -4.28 18.21 10.86
CA ALA A 140 -3.68 17.29 9.89
C ALA A 140 -2.35 17.85 9.36
N GLY A 141 -1.38 16.97 9.24
CA GLY A 141 -0.19 17.24 8.45
C GLY A 141 -0.59 17.47 6.99
N MET A 142 0.19 18.29 6.28
CA MET A 142 -0.09 18.67 4.90
C MET A 142 1.20 18.74 4.10
N THR A 143 1.08 18.69 2.78
CA THR A 143 2.18 18.85 1.84
C THR A 143 1.73 19.66 0.63
N ASP A 144 2.68 20.30 -0.02
CA ASP A 144 2.43 20.99 -1.28
C ASP A 144 2.87 20.08 -2.43
N VAL A 145 2.00 19.95 -3.42
CA VAL A 145 2.19 19.11 -4.60
C VAL A 145 1.79 19.86 -5.85
N THR A 146 2.31 19.43 -7.01
CA THR A 146 1.81 19.81 -8.32
C THR A 146 1.15 18.60 -8.98
N PRO A 147 -0.02 18.72 -9.63
CA PRO A 147 -0.68 17.58 -10.28
C PRO A 147 0.23 16.81 -11.23
N ASP A 148 1.11 17.49 -11.99
CA ASP A 148 2.05 16.91 -12.94
C ASP A 148 3.13 16.01 -12.32
N GLY A 149 3.38 16.14 -11.01
CA GLY A 149 4.31 15.30 -10.25
C GLY A 149 3.71 14.02 -9.69
N LEU A 150 2.41 13.75 -9.90
CA LEU A 150 1.66 12.69 -9.25
C LEU A 150 1.29 11.57 -10.24
N VAL A 151 0.91 10.41 -9.69
CA VAL A 151 0.33 9.33 -10.50
C VAL A 151 -0.97 9.81 -11.16
N GLU A 152 -1.24 9.30 -12.36
CA GLU A 152 -2.30 9.77 -13.26
C GLU A 152 -3.68 9.86 -12.58
N GLY A 153 -4.03 8.87 -11.77
CA GLY A 153 -5.32 8.88 -11.06
C GLY A 153 -5.41 9.95 -9.97
N PHE A 154 -4.32 10.21 -9.24
CA PHE A 154 -4.30 11.27 -8.23
C PHE A 154 -4.35 12.66 -8.90
N CYS A 155 -3.57 12.85 -9.97
CA CYS A 155 -3.63 14.05 -10.81
C CYS A 155 -5.07 14.30 -11.32
N THR A 156 -5.71 13.26 -11.87
CA THR A 156 -7.11 13.33 -12.34
C THR A 156 -8.04 13.80 -11.22
N ALA A 157 -7.90 13.26 -10.00
CA ALA A 157 -8.71 13.65 -8.86
C ALA A 157 -8.53 15.14 -8.54
N LEU A 158 -7.28 15.60 -8.38
CA LEU A 158 -7.00 17.00 -8.05
C LEU A 158 -7.57 17.96 -9.09
N MET A 159 -7.44 17.66 -10.38
CA MET A 159 -7.98 18.51 -11.47
C MET A 159 -9.51 18.60 -11.49
N HIS A 160 -10.21 17.83 -10.66
CA HIS A 160 -11.67 17.88 -10.49
C HIS A 160 -12.11 18.30 -9.07
N MET A 161 -11.17 18.42 -8.14
CA MET A 161 -11.44 18.87 -6.77
C MET A 161 -11.33 20.38 -6.67
N HIS A 162 -12.02 20.96 -5.69
CA HIS A 162 -11.95 22.38 -5.36
C HIS A 162 -11.32 22.58 -3.97
N LYS A 163 -10.88 23.78 -3.70
CA LYS A 163 -10.45 24.17 -2.35
C LYS A 163 -11.54 23.85 -1.33
N GLY A 164 -11.18 23.11 -0.31
CA GLY A 164 -12.05 22.67 0.76
C GLY A 164 -12.69 21.29 0.56
N ASP A 165 -12.62 20.71 -0.63
CA ASP A 165 -13.10 19.35 -0.88
C ASP A 165 -12.29 18.31 -0.09
N ARG A 166 -12.97 17.23 0.28
CA ARG A 166 -12.36 15.98 0.74
C ARG A 166 -13.05 14.81 0.10
N TRP A 167 -12.27 13.98 -0.58
CA TRP A 167 -12.76 12.82 -1.32
C TRP A 167 -12.01 11.55 -0.92
N ILE A 168 -12.73 10.42 -0.96
CA ILE A 168 -12.09 9.10 -1.06
C ILE A 168 -12.00 8.79 -2.54
N VAL A 169 -10.78 8.55 -3.02
CA VAL A 169 -10.48 8.33 -4.43
C VAL A 169 -9.90 6.94 -4.61
N HIS A 170 -10.59 6.10 -5.37
CA HIS A 170 -10.14 4.78 -5.72
C HIS A 170 -9.50 4.82 -7.11
N ILE A 171 -8.27 4.37 -7.20
CA ILE A 171 -7.40 4.48 -8.37
C ILE A 171 -6.97 3.08 -8.80
N PRO A 172 -7.44 2.57 -9.95
CA PRO A 172 -6.89 1.34 -10.52
C PRO A 172 -5.38 1.42 -10.71
N TYR A 173 -4.67 0.32 -10.55
CA TYR A 173 -3.22 0.28 -10.63
C TYR A 173 -2.65 0.85 -11.95
N LYS A 174 -3.41 0.76 -13.04
CA LYS A 174 -3.00 1.33 -14.35
C LYS A 174 -2.91 2.85 -14.35
N LEU A 175 -3.68 3.52 -13.50
CA LEU A 175 -3.63 4.96 -13.26
C LEU A 175 -2.78 5.32 -12.02
N GLY A 176 -2.22 4.29 -11.35
CA GLY A 176 -1.32 4.39 -10.21
C GLY A 176 0.13 4.08 -10.61
N TYR A 177 0.74 3.10 -9.94
CA TYR A 177 2.14 2.72 -10.17
C TYR A 177 2.32 1.59 -11.20
N GLY A 178 1.24 1.07 -11.78
CA GLY A 178 1.29 0.13 -12.90
C GLY A 178 1.64 -1.30 -12.51
N THR A 179 2.29 -2.00 -13.44
CA THR A 179 2.55 -3.44 -13.39
C THR A 179 3.93 -3.81 -12.86
N SER A 180 4.68 -2.83 -12.38
CA SER A 180 6.02 -3.03 -11.80
C SER A 180 6.08 -2.40 -10.43
N THR A 181 6.86 -2.99 -9.51
CA THR A 181 7.12 -2.37 -8.21
C THR A 181 7.88 -1.06 -8.41
N SER A 182 7.33 0.02 -7.91
CA SER A 182 7.88 1.37 -8.04
C SER A 182 7.66 2.17 -6.77
N SER A 183 8.64 2.96 -6.36
CA SER A 183 8.55 3.84 -5.18
C SER A 183 8.10 3.12 -3.89
N GLY A 184 8.46 1.83 -3.74
CA GLY A 184 8.03 1.00 -2.61
C GLY A 184 6.59 0.46 -2.72
N ILE A 185 5.85 0.85 -3.76
CA ILE A 185 4.51 0.33 -4.03
C ILE A 185 4.61 -0.97 -4.82
N ARG A 186 3.87 -1.99 -4.38
CA ARG A 186 3.80 -3.30 -5.03
C ARG A 186 3.16 -3.18 -6.42
N ALA A 187 3.69 -3.93 -7.38
CA ALA A 187 3.08 -4.06 -8.71
C ALA A 187 1.60 -4.47 -8.62
N TYR A 188 0.79 -4.02 -9.56
CA TYR A 188 -0.65 -4.31 -9.67
C TYR A 188 -1.46 -3.88 -8.43
N SER A 189 -1.04 -2.84 -7.71
CA SER A 189 -1.78 -2.34 -6.56
C SER A 189 -2.76 -1.25 -6.96
N ASP A 190 -4.04 -1.54 -6.83
CA ASP A 190 -5.07 -0.53 -6.76
C ASP A 190 -4.92 0.27 -5.46
N LEU A 191 -5.19 1.54 -5.53
CA LEU A 191 -4.93 2.48 -4.45
C LEU A 191 -6.23 3.15 -4.01
N THR A 192 -6.37 3.36 -2.72
CA THR A 192 -7.43 4.20 -2.16
C THR A 192 -6.78 5.36 -1.43
N PHE A 193 -7.09 6.58 -1.85
CA PHE A 193 -6.63 7.79 -1.20
C PHE A 193 -7.78 8.54 -0.54
N ASP A 194 -7.59 8.95 0.71
CA ASP A 194 -8.37 10.00 1.37
C ASP A 194 -7.62 11.31 1.13
N ILE A 195 -8.19 12.21 0.34
CA ILE A 195 -7.56 13.47 -0.10
C ILE A 195 -8.40 14.65 0.36
N ALA A 196 -7.79 15.59 1.07
CA ALA A 196 -8.38 16.89 1.37
C ALA A 196 -7.58 17.99 0.69
N VAL A 197 -8.23 18.80 -0.16
CA VAL A 197 -7.63 20.00 -0.78
C VAL A 197 -7.78 21.16 0.20
N LEU A 198 -6.65 21.72 0.62
CA LEU A 198 -6.62 22.79 1.62
C LEU A 198 -6.46 24.16 0.96
N GLU A 199 -5.59 24.27 -0.04
CA GLU A 199 -5.31 25.52 -0.76
C GLU A 199 -4.88 25.22 -2.19
N ILE A 200 -5.10 26.17 -3.09
CA ILE A 200 -4.70 26.10 -4.50
C ILE A 200 -4.06 27.44 -4.87
N TRP A 201 -2.90 27.41 -5.52
CA TRP A 201 -2.21 28.57 -6.06
C TRP A 201 -1.90 28.35 -7.53
N PRO A 202 -2.35 29.26 -8.43
CA PRO A 202 -1.92 29.25 -9.81
C PRO A 202 -0.40 29.22 -9.97
N GLN A 203 0.08 28.61 -11.04
CA GLN A 203 1.50 28.56 -11.32
C GLN A 203 2.14 29.95 -11.32
N GLY A 204 3.19 30.11 -10.51
CA GLY A 204 3.93 31.38 -10.38
C GLY A 204 3.41 32.32 -9.29
N GLU A 205 2.33 31.99 -8.63
CA GLU A 205 1.89 32.69 -7.43
C GLU A 205 2.70 32.25 -6.21
N GLU A 206 2.92 33.20 -5.27
CA GLU A 206 3.64 32.93 -4.03
C GLU A 206 2.75 32.14 -3.06
N MET A 207 3.21 30.95 -2.67
CA MET A 207 2.51 30.12 -1.70
C MET A 207 2.69 30.65 -0.28
N GLU A 208 1.61 30.77 0.47
CA GLU A 208 1.70 31.09 1.88
C GLU A 208 2.50 30.01 2.63
N GLN A 209 3.54 30.46 3.35
CA GLN A 209 4.37 29.56 4.16
C GLN A 209 3.54 28.91 5.27
N PHE A 210 3.87 27.65 5.61
CA PHE A 210 3.31 27.00 6.78
C PHE A 210 3.62 27.85 8.02
N LYS A 211 2.61 28.40 8.66
CA LYS A 211 2.79 29.02 9.97
C LYS A 211 2.92 27.89 10.99
N SER A 212 4.15 27.60 11.44
CA SER A 212 4.37 26.74 12.60
C SER A 212 3.62 27.32 13.80
N ARG A 213 2.70 26.54 14.35
CA ARG A 213 2.04 26.87 15.62
C ARG A 213 2.89 26.42 16.79
#